data_bb194623cbddfe7b5e082d269c969a80
#
_entry.id   bb194623cbddfe7b5e082d269c969a80
#
_cell.length_a   1.000
_cell.length_b   1.000
_cell.length_c   1.000
_cell.angle_alpha   90.00
_cell.angle_beta   90.00
_cell.angle_gamma   90.00
#
_symmetry.space_group_name_H-M   'P 1'
#
loop_
_entity.id
_entity.type
_entity.pdbx_description
1 polymer ?
#
loop_
_entity_poly.entity_id
_entity_poly.type
_entity_poly.pdbx_seq_one_letter_code
_entity_poly.pdbx_strand_id
1 'polypeptide(L)'
;FNPVPLMRVVEVIAGLKTAAQVCAQLTAYAKQFGHTPVSAQDTPGFIVNHAGRGYGTEALRLVGERVSDFATTDRILKDQMGFRLGPFELMDLTALDVSHPVMESIYHQYFEEPRYRPSVITAQRLAGGMLGKKVGTGFYVYEQGAIQLPPEPAVPDVATLPPVWVSPKAARRTELFQLLKDLGASIETTSAPSATALIL
;
A
#
# COMPACT_ATOMS: atom_id res chain seq x y z
N PHE A 1 -17.05 -7.24 1.99
CA PHE A 1 -16.34 -6.83 3.22
C PHE A 1 -16.37 -7.95 4.26
N ASN A 2 -15.28 -8.12 5.01
CA ASN A 2 -15.17 -9.16 6.03
C ASN A 2 -14.40 -8.62 7.25
N PRO A 3 -14.94 -8.69 8.48
CA PRO A 3 -16.30 -9.16 8.81
C PRO A 3 -17.36 -8.05 8.61
N VAL A 4 -18.50 -8.42 8.04
CA VAL A 4 -19.60 -7.49 7.70
C VAL A 4 -20.04 -6.62 8.88
N PRO A 5 -20.24 -7.14 10.12
CA PRO A 5 -20.74 -6.31 11.23
C PRO A 5 -19.79 -5.19 11.66
N LEU A 6 -18.48 -5.30 11.36
CA LEU A 6 -17.48 -4.31 11.75
C LEU A 6 -17.18 -3.28 10.66
N MET A 7 -17.57 -3.59 9.43
CA MET A 7 -17.31 -2.73 8.27
C MET A 7 -18.46 -1.75 8.09
N ARG A 8 -18.15 -0.45 8.10
CA ARG A 8 -19.17 0.60 7.97
C ARG A 8 -19.64 0.82 6.53
N VAL A 9 -18.82 0.47 5.54
CA VAL A 9 -19.14 0.69 4.12
C VAL A 9 -19.87 -0.52 3.55
N VAL A 10 -20.90 -0.25 2.74
CA VAL A 10 -21.63 -1.24 1.94
C VAL A 10 -21.67 -0.77 0.50
N GLU A 11 -21.16 -1.54 -0.42
CA GLU A 11 -21.28 -1.28 -1.86
C GLU A 11 -22.63 -1.80 -2.35
N VAL A 12 -23.47 -0.91 -2.84
CA VAL A 12 -24.75 -1.24 -3.48
C VAL A 12 -24.49 -1.32 -4.98
N ILE A 13 -24.48 -2.55 -5.50
CA ILE A 13 -23.99 -2.85 -6.85
C ILE A 13 -25.17 -2.99 -7.80
N ALA A 14 -25.18 -2.17 -8.85
CA ALA A 14 -26.17 -2.22 -9.90
C ALA A 14 -25.63 -2.97 -11.12
N GLY A 15 -26.17 -4.19 -11.37
CA GLY A 15 -25.96 -4.87 -12.64
C GLY A 15 -26.80 -4.26 -13.77
N LEU A 16 -26.54 -4.64 -15.01
CA LEU A 16 -27.18 -4.07 -16.21
C LEU A 16 -28.73 -4.12 -16.22
N LYS A 17 -29.29 -5.09 -15.52
CA LYS A 17 -30.75 -5.30 -15.43
C LYS A 17 -31.34 -4.98 -14.08
N THR A 18 -30.54 -4.40 -13.16
CA THR A 18 -31.02 -4.06 -11.82
C THR A 18 -31.93 -2.83 -11.89
N ALA A 19 -33.17 -2.96 -11.42
CA ALA A 19 -34.10 -1.83 -11.40
C ALA A 19 -33.63 -0.77 -10.37
N ALA A 20 -33.73 0.51 -10.74
CA ALA A 20 -33.26 1.63 -9.91
C ALA A 20 -33.90 1.64 -8.50
N GLN A 21 -35.15 1.24 -8.39
CA GLN A 21 -35.85 1.15 -7.09
C GLN A 21 -35.22 0.13 -6.14
N VAL A 22 -34.63 -0.95 -6.65
CA VAL A 22 -33.93 -1.95 -5.81
C VAL A 22 -32.68 -1.35 -5.18
N CYS A 23 -31.87 -0.62 -5.95
CA CYS A 23 -30.71 0.07 -5.43
C CYS A 23 -31.08 1.13 -4.40
N ALA A 24 -32.16 1.87 -4.65
CA ALA A 24 -32.68 2.87 -3.69
C ALA A 24 -33.13 2.23 -2.37
N GLN A 25 -33.83 1.10 -2.43
CA GLN A 25 -34.25 0.35 -1.24
C GLN A 25 -33.07 -0.19 -0.45
N LEU A 26 -32.09 -0.83 -1.13
CA LEU A 26 -30.89 -1.36 -0.47
C LEU A 26 -30.06 -0.25 0.17
N THR A 27 -29.94 0.91 -0.49
CA THR A 27 -29.30 2.09 0.07
C THR A 27 -30.01 2.59 1.34
N ALA A 28 -31.35 2.59 1.35
CA ALA A 28 -32.12 2.98 2.52
C ALA A 28 -31.93 1.98 3.67
N TYR A 29 -31.97 0.67 3.39
CA TYR A 29 -31.73 -0.36 4.41
C TYR A 29 -30.32 -0.27 4.99
N ALA A 30 -29.30 -0.13 4.15
CA ALA A 30 -27.93 0.00 4.63
C ALA A 30 -27.78 1.18 5.61
N LYS A 31 -28.37 2.34 5.28
CA LYS A 31 -28.41 3.49 6.19
C LYS A 31 -29.16 3.20 7.49
N GLN A 32 -30.30 2.51 7.41
CA GLN A 32 -31.10 2.16 8.57
C GLN A 32 -30.35 1.25 9.55
N PHE A 33 -29.47 0.38 9.03
CA PHE A 33 -28.59 -0.47 9.84
C PHE A 33 -27.30 0.23 10.31
N GLY A 34 -27.15 1.52 10.05
CA GLY A 34 -25.97 2.30 10.49
C GLY A 34 -24.76 2.18 9.59
N HIS A 35 -24.91 1.61 8.37
CA HIS A 35 -23.83 1.56 7.39
C HIS A 35 -23.78 2.80 6.49
N THR A 36 -22.67 2.99 5.84
CA THR A 36 -22.46 4.00 4.79
C THR A 36 -22.57 3.35 3.42
N PRO A 37 -23.71 3.42 2.73
CA PRO A 37 -23.87 2.85 1.40
C PRO A 37 -23.16 3.70 0.34
N VAL A 38 -22.51 3.03 -0.60
CA VAL A 38 -21.88 3.61 -1.77
C VAL A 38 -22.42 2.91 -3.01
N SER A 39 -22.87 3.66 -4.00
CA SER A 39 -23.30 3.08 -5.28
C SER A 39 -22.11 2.66 -6.11
N ALA A 40 -22.15 1.44 -6.63
CA ALA A 40 -21.14 0.88 -7.52
C ALA A 40 -21.78 0.23 -8.73
N GLN A 41 -21.04 0.15 -9.83
CA GLN A 41 -21.39 -0.65 -11.00
C GLN A 41 -20.86 -2.07 -10.83
N ASP A 42 -21.47 -3.01 -11.53
CA ASP A 42 -21.03 -4.41 -11.57
C ASP A 42 -19.80 -4.53 -12.48
N THR A 43 -18.66 -4.15 -11.90
CA THR A 43 -17.33 -4.23 -12.53
C THR A 43 -16.40 -5.06 -11.65
N PRO A 44 -15.36 -5.70 -12.19
CA PRO A 44 -14.45 -6.53 -11.40
C PRO A 44 -13.81 -5.76 -10.24
N GLY A 45 -14.05 -6.25 -9.01
CA GLY A 45 -13.57 -5.60 -7.79
C GLY A 45 -14.38 -4.39 -7.33
N PHE A 46 -15.45 -4.04 -8.01
CA PHE A 46 -16.35 -2.91 -7.74
C PHE A 46 -15.58 -1.60 -7.51
N ILE A 47 -15.71 -0.95 -6.36
CA ILE A 47 -14.92 0.26 -6.03
C ILE A 47 -13.70 -0.11 -5.19
N VAL A 48 -13.90 -0.76 -4.05
CA VAL A 48 -12.85 -0.92 -3.03
C VAL A 48 -11.74 -1.86 -3.50
N ASN A 49 -12.09 -3.06 -3.98
CA ASN A 49 -11.09 -4.01 -4.47
C ASN A 49 -10.46 -3.59 -5.79
N HIS A 50 -11.14 -2.79 -6.59
CA HIS A 50 -10.58 -2.23 -7.81
C HIS A 50 -9.61 -1.07 -7.51
N ALA A 51 -10.07 -0.05 -6.79
CA ALA A 51 -9.26 1.13 -6.47
C ALA A 51 -8.05 0.80 -5.58
N GLY A 52 -8.25 -0.12 -4.62
CA GLY A 52 -7.19 -0.58 -3.73
C GLY A 52 -6.21 -1.56 -4.37
N ARG A 53 -6.46 -2.03 -5.60
CA ARG A 53 -5.64 -3.09 -6.20
C ARG A 53 -4.19 -2.67 -6.38
N GLY A 54 -3.95 -1.47 -6.90
CA GLY A 54 -2.61 -0.94 -7.12
C GLY A 54 -1.74 -0.91 -5.86
N TYR A 55 -2.35 -0.70 -4.70
CA TYR A 55 -1.64 -0.67 -3.42
C TYR A 55 -0.87 -1.98 -3.13
N GLY A 56 -1.52 -3.12 -3.34
CA GLY A 56 -0.89 -4.43 -3.15
C GLY A 56 -0.04 -4.89 -4.33
N THR A 57 -0.54 -4.74 -5.56
CA THR A 57 0.17 -5.25 -6.76
C THR A 57 1.46 -4.50 -7.04
N GLU A 58 1.48 -3.17 -6.89
CA GLU A 58 2.70 -2.37 -7.07
C GLU A 58 3.71 -2.62 -5.94
N ALA A 59 3.26 -2.75 -4.68
CA ALA A 59 4.15 -3.11 -3.59
C ALA A 59 4.80 -4.49 -3.80
N LEU A 60 4.03 -5.48 -4.24
CA LEU A 60 4.56 -6.81 -4.59
C LEU A 60 5.55 -6.75 -5.75
N ARG A 61 5.33 -5.86 -6.72
CA ARG A 61 6.24 -5.65 -7.83
C ARG A 61 7.57 -5.05 -7.37
N LEU A 62 7.54 -3.99 -6.54
CA LEU A 62 8.75 -3.37 -5.99
C LEU A 62 9.63 -4.39 -5.25
N VAL A 63 9.02 -5.25 -4.44
CA VAL A 63 9.75 -6.29 -3.73
C VAL A 63 10.22 -7.41 -4.67
N GLY A 64 9.40 -7.79 -5.65
CA GLY A 64 9.78 -8.76 -6.67
C GLY A 64 10.97 -8.31 -7.50
N GLU A 65 11.07 -7.03 -7.80
CA GLU A 65 12.19 -6.38 -8.49
C GLU A 65 13.37 -6.06 -7.55
N ARG A 66 13.27 -6.37 -6.25
CA ARG A 66 14.29 -6.12 -5.21
C ARG A 66 14.63 -4.64 -5.02
N VAL A 67 13.70 -3.75 -5.29
CA VAL A 67 13.83 -2.31 -5.04
C VAL A 67 13.75 -2.03 -3.55
N SER A 68 12.91 -2.78 -2.82
CA SER A 68 12.68 -2.64 -1.38
C SER A 68 12.32 -3.99 -0.76
N ASP A 69 12.35 -4.08 0.56
CA ASP A 69 11.80 -5.20 1.32
C ASP A 69 10.37 -4.89 1.83
N PHE A 70 9.72 -5.88 2.45
CA PHE A 70 8.35 -5.75 2.94
C PHE A 70 8.22 -4.66 4.01
N ALA A 71 9.11 -4.69 5.02
CA ALA A 71 9.04 -3.80 6.17
C ALA A 71 9.33 -2.35 5.79
N THR A 72 10.32 -2.13 4.93
CA THR A 72 10.66 -0.81 4.42
C THR A 72 9.52 -0.22 3.59
N THR A 73 8.92 -1.03 2.70
CA THR A 73 7.77 -0.58 1.88
C THR A 73 6.59 -0.19 2.77
N ASP A 74 6.23 -1.04 3.74
CA ASP A 74 5.13 -0.77 4.66
C ASP A 74 5.39 0.49 5.48
N ARG A 75 6.60 0.67 5.97
CA ARG A 75 7.01 1.82 6.77
C ARG A 75 6.92 3.13 5.98
N ILE A 76 7.46 3.17 4.76
CA ILE A 76 7.37 4.36 3.89
C ILE A 76 5.91 4.75 3.67
N LEU A 77 5.04 3.81 3.36
CA LEU A 77 3.65 4.11 3.08
C LEU A 77 2.87 4.54 4.34
N LYS A 78 3.20 3.99 5.50
CA LYS A 78 2.60 4.42 6.77
C LYS A 78 3.12 5.77 7.21
N ASP A 79 4.43 5.94 7.29
CA ASP A 79 5.06 7.09 7.95
C ASP A 79 5.10 8.33 7.07
N GLN A 80 5.27 8.15 5.75
CA GLN A 80 5.37 9.27 4.81
C GLN A 80 4.04 9.59 4.12
N MET A 81 3.22 8.57 3.84
CA MET A 81 1.97 8.73 3.10
C MET A 81 0.72 8.70 4.01
N GLY A 82 0.88 8.38 5.28
CA GLY A 82 -0.19 8.41 6.28
C GLY A 82 -1.19 7.25 6.16
N PHE A 83 -0.86 6.16 5.51
CA PHE A 83 -1.69 4.96 5.51
C PHE A 83 -1.70 4.31 6.91
N ARG A 84 -2.86 3.78 7.32
CA ARG A 84 -2.98 3.09 8.62
C ARG A 84 -2.25 1.75 8.68
N LEU A 85 -2.15 1.07 7.54
CA LEU A 85 -1.48 -0.21 7.34
C LEU A 85 -0.66 -0.13 6.08
N GLY A 86 0.52 -0.72 6.08
CA GLY A 86 1.28 -0.98 4.88
C GLY A 86 0.63 -2.08 4.03
N PRO A 87 1.00 -2.22 2.75
CA PRO A 87 0.39 -3.20 1.85
C PRO A 87 0.58 -4.65 2.32
N PHE A 88 1.71 -4.97 2.91
CA PHE A 88 2.01 -6.34 3.40
C PHE A 88 1.34 -6.62 4.73
N GLU A 89 1.27 -5.64 5.64
CA GLU A 89 0.43 -5.72 6.85
C GLU A 89 -1.04 -5.92 6.49
N LEU A 90 -1.54 -5.22 5.47
CA LEU A 90 -2.92 -5.34 5.00
C LEU A 90 -3.19 -6.73 4.41
N MET A 91 -2.26 -7.27 3.60
CA MET A 91 -2.41 -8.62 3.05
C MET A 91 -2.39 -9.69 4.16
N ASP A 92 -1.55 -9.53 5.18
CA ASP A 92 -1.55 -10.43 6.34
C ASP A 92 -2.82 -10.33 7.19
N LEU A 93 -3.40 -9.13 7.30
CA LEU A 93 -4.66 -8.92 8.01
C LEU A 93 -5.86 -9.55 7.28
N THR A 94 -5.93 -9.39 5.97
CA THR A 94 -7.01 -9.93 5.12
C THR A 94 -6.86 -11.41 4.82
N ALA A 95 -5.68 -11.93 5.03
CA ALA A 95 -5.19 -13.28 4.75
C ALA A 95 -5.12 -13.64 3.25
N LEU A 96 -4.05 -14.38 2.90
CA LEU A 96 -3.73 -14.66 1.49
C LEU A 96 -4.67 -15.67 0.84
N ASP A 97 -5.33 -16.54 1.60
CA ASP A 97 -6.37 -17.44 1.07
C ASP A 97 -7.66 -16.70 0.64
N VAL A 98 -7.79 -15.44 1.04
CA VAL A 98 -8.84 -14.53 0.56
C VAL A 98 -8.27 -13.57 -0.49
N SER A 99 -7.18 -12.88 -0.18
CA SER A 99 -6.67 -11.80 -1.02
C SER A 99 -6.04 -12.28 -2.33
N HIS A 100 -5.36 -13.45 -2.35
CA HIS A 100 -4.76 -13.96 -3.58
C HIS A 100 -5.81 -14.43 -4.61
N PRO A 101 -6.83 -15.24 -4.26
CA PRO A 101 -7.91 -15.55 -5.20
C PRO A 101 -8.65 -14.32 -5.73
N VAL A 102 -8.80 -13.28 -4.91
CA VAL A 102 -9.37 -11.99 -5.38
C VAL A 102 -8.48 -11.33 -6.42
N MET A 103 -7.15 -11.38 -6.24
CA MET A 103 -6.20 -10.88 -7.26
C MET A 103 -6.38 -11.64 -8.59
N GLU A 104 -6.39 -12.97 -8.53
CA GLU A 104 -6.58 -13.82 -9.72
C GLU A 104 -7.91 -13.54 -10.40
N SER A 105 -9.01 -13.49 -9.63
CA SER A 105 -10.34 -13.22 -10.15
C SER A 105 -10.42 -11.87 -10.88
N ILE A 106 -9.88 -10.80 -10.30
CA ILE A 106 -9.88 -9.47 -10.94
C ILE A 106 -9.01 -9.49 -12.21
N TYR A 107 -7.84 -10.11 -12.16
CA TYR A 107 -6.94 -10.23 -13.29
C TYR A 107 -7.60 -10.91 -14.50
N HIS A 108 -8.24 -12.06 -14.28
CA HIS A 108 -8.94 -12.79 -15.34
C HIS A 108 -10.16 -12.05 -15.85
N GLN A 109 -10.92 -11.39 -14.99
CA GLN A 109 -12.09 -10.60 -15.39
C GLN A 109 -11.74 -9.35 -16.22
N TYR A 110 -10.51 -8.84 -16.10
CA TYR A 110 -9.96 -7.79 -16.95
C TYR A 110 -9.15 -8.34 -18.13
N PHE A 111 -9.36 -9.60 -18.52
CA PHE A 111 -8.69 -10.24 -19.65
C PHE A 111 -7.17 -10.13 -19.57
N GLU A 112 -6.62 -10.48 -18.42
CA GLU A 112 -5.17 -10.52 -18.14
C GLU A 112 -4.46 -9.14 -18.27
N GLU A 113 -5.17 -8.05 -17.94
CA GLU A 113 -4.56 -6.72 -17.88
C GLU A 113 -3.33 -6.74 -16.96
N PRO A 114 -2.12 -6.42 -17.48
CA PRO A 114 -0.86 -6.56 -16.74
C PRO A 114 -0.81 -5.83 -15.41
N ARG A 115 -1.57 -4.75 -15.26
CA ARG A 115 -1.67 -3.97 -14.02
C ARG A 115 -2.24 -4.76 -12.84
N TYR A 116 -3.10 -5.75 -13.14
CA TYR A 116 -3.78 -6.55 -12.12
C TYR A 116 -3.14 -7.92 -11.92
N ARG A 117 -1.99 -8.19 -12.57
CA ARG A 117 -1.33 -9.49 -12.52
C ARG A 117 -1.01 -9.89 -11.09
N PRO A 118 -1.44 -11.08 -10.65
CA PRO A 118 -1.05 -11.65 -9.37
C PRO A 118 0.45 -11.85 -9.26
N SER A 119 0.96 -11.87 -8.04
CA SER A 119 2.39 -12.06 -7.79
C SER A 119 2.72 -13.50 -7.43
N VAL A 120 3.85 -14.00 -7.95
CA VAL A 120 4.43 -15.28 -7.53
C VAL A 120 4.72 -15.30 -6.02
N ILE A 121 5.05 -14.15 -5.43
CA ILE A 121 5.32 -14.01 -3.99
C ILE A 121 4.10 -14.43 -3.16
N THR A 122 2.90 -13.99 -3.52
CA THR A 122 1.66 -14.35 -2.83
C THR A 122 1.25 -15.79 -3.13
N ALA A 123 1.44 -16.28 -4.36
CA ALA A 123 1.14 -17.65 -4.74
C ALA A 123 1.99 -18.65 -3.94
N GLN A 124 3.29 -18.40 -3.80
CA GLN A 124 4.20 -19.25 -3.02
C GLN A 124 3.85 -19.26 -1.53
N ARG A 125 3.50 -18.10 -0.96
CA ARG A 125 3.07 -18.01 0.44
C ARG A 125 1.76 -18.75 0.69
N LEU A 126 0.80 -18.60 -0.21
CA LEU A 126 -0.47 -19.32 -0.15
C LEU A 126 -0.23 -20.84 -0.18
N ALA A 127 0.58 -21.33 -1.12
CA ALA A 127 0.92 -22.74 -1.23
C ALA A 127 1.69 -23.26 0.01
N GLY A 128 2.52 -22.42 0.62
CA GLY A 128 3.26 -22.71 1.84
C GLY A 128 2.45 -22.58 3.14
N GLY A 129 1.16 -22.22 3.07
CA GLY A 129 0.32 -22.01 4.26
C GLY A 129 0.64 -20.74 5.06
N MET A 130 1.47 -19.84 4.51
CA MET A 130 1.83 -18.56 5.14
C MET A 130 0.72 -17.52 4.83
N LEU A 131 -0.42 -17.68 5.50
CA LEU A 131 -1.64 -16.96 5.14
C LEU A 131 -1.76 -15.58 5.77
N GLY A 132 -0.90 -15.25 6.72
CA GLY A 132 -0.92 -14.00 7.46
C GLY A 132 -1.23 -14.17 8.95
N LYS A 133 -1.74 -13.09 9.55
CA LYS A 133 -1.97 -13.00 10.99
C LYS A 133 -2.79 -14.15 11.58
N LYS A 134 -3.78 -14.65 10.87
CA LYS A 134 -4.69 -15.70 11.36
C LYS A 134 -4.00 -17.05 11.63
N VAL A 135 -2.87 -17.32 10.98
CA VAL A 135 -2.07 -18.55 11.17
C VAL A 135 -0.72 -18.25 11.86
N GLY A 136 -0.49 -17.02 12.27
CA GLY A 136 0.74 -16.59 12.93
C GLY A 136 1.91 -16.30 12.00
N THR A 137 1.76 -16.50 10.69
CA THR A 137 2.82 -16.25 9.72
C THR A 137 2.26 -15.87 8.34
N GLY A 138 2.88 -14.90 7.71
CA GLY A 138 2.55 -14.40 6.37
C GLY A 138 3.76 -13.70 5.78
N PHE A 139 3.64 -12.40 5.47
CA PHE A 139 4.78 -11.53 5.19
C PHE A 139 5.59 -11.26 6.45
N TYR A 140 4.92 -11.29 7.60
CA TYR A 140 5.49 -11.14 8.93
C TYR A 140 5.20 -12.36 9.79
N VAL A 141 5.92 -12.46 10.91
CA VAL A 141 5.63 -13.40 11.99
C VAL A 141 4.77 -12.69 13.04
N TYR A 142 3.83 -13.40 13.62
CA TYR A 142 2.93 -12.90 14.66
C TYR A 142 3.04 -13.76 15.90
N GLU A 143 3.45 -13.17 17.01
CA GLU A 143 3.49 -13.81 18.32
C GLU A 143 2.40 -13.24 19.21
N GLN A 144 1.52 -14.10 19.70
CA GLN A 144 0.36 -13.70 20.50
C GLN A 144 -0.50 -12.62 19.82
N GLY A 145 -0.57 -12.64 18.48
CA GLY A 145 -1.30 -11.68 17.69
C GLY A 145 -0.58 -10.34 17.42
N ALA A 146 0.61 -10.15 17.99
CA ALA A 146 1.46 -8.97 17.73
C ALA A 146 2.44 -9.25 16.58
N ILE A 147 2.55 -8.29 15.67
CA ILE A 147 3.49 -8.36 14.56
C ILE A 147 4.94 -8.25 15.06
N GLN A 148 5.81 -9.11 14.55
CA GLN A 148 7.25 -9.03 14.78
C GLN A 148 7.89 -8.27 13.61
N LEU A 149 8.13 -6.99 13.83
CA LEU A 149 8.82 -6.16 12.84
C LEU A 149 10.34 -6.31 12.96
N PRO A 150 11.07 -6.34 11.83
CA PRO A 150 12.52 -6.25 11.89
C PRO A 150 12.93 -4.89 12.50
N PRO A 151 14.08 -4.85 13.20
CA PRO A 151 14.58 -3.60 13.75
C PRO A 151 14.78 -2.57 12.63
N GLU A 152 14.46 -1.31 12.93
CA GLU A 152 14.74 -0.23 12.00
C GLU A 152 16.25 -0.06 11.81
N PRO A 153 16.72 0.19 10.58
CA PRO A 153 18.10 0.58 10.37
C PRO A 153 18.42 1.82 11.21
N ALA A 154 19.58 1.84 11.82
CA ALA A 154 20.03 3.04 12.53
C ALA A 154 20.04 4.23 11.55
N VAL A 155 19.53 5.37 12.01
CA VAL A 155 19.62 6.61 11.23
C VAL A 155 21.10 6.96 11.11
N PRO A 156 21.63 7.14 9.89
CA PRO A 156 23.01 7.55 9.71
C PRO A 156 23.29 8.88 10.45
N ASP A 157 24.46 8.98 11.08
CA ASP A 157 24.90 10.27 11.61
C ASP A 157 25.06 11.26 10.46
N VAL A 158 24.36 12.37 10.54
CA VAL A 158 24.37 13.43 9.52
C VAL A 158 25.80 13.91 9.22
N ALA A 159 26.68 13.92 10.24
CA ALA A 159 28.06 14.29 10.09
C ALA A 159 28.87 13.32 9.20
N THR A 160 28.42 12.08 9.04
CA THR A 160 29.08 11.06 8.21
C THR A 160 28.51 10.98 6.78
N LEU A 161 27.43 11.68 6.51
CA LEU A 161 26.81 11.70 5.18
C LEU A 161 27.66 12.52 4.19
N PRO A 162 27.66 12.14 2.91
CA PRO A 162 28.24 12.99 1.87
C PRO A 162 27.59 14.36 1.84
N PRO A 163 28.30 15.40 1.38
CA PRO A 163 27.72 16.73 1.26
C PRO A 163 26.54 16.73 0.28
N VAL A 164 25.55 17.55 0.55
CA VAL A 164 24.38 17.71 -0.32
C VAL A 164 24.60 18.90 -1.24
N TRP A 165 24.50 18.66 -2.52
CA TRP A 165 24.50 19.70 -3.54
C TRP A 165 23.08 19.95 -4.03
N VAL A 166 22.62 21.20 -3.93
CA VAL A 166 21.30 21.60 -4.40
C VAL A 166 21.42 22.31 -5.75
N SER A 167 20.75 21.79 -6.76
CA SER A 167 20.78 22.35 -8.11
C SER A 167 20.43 23.84 -8.11
N PRO A 168 21.16 24.69 -8.85
CA PRO A 168 20.77 26.10 -9.05
C PRO A 168 19.36 26.25 -9.67
N LYS A 169 18.89 25.21 -10.35
CA LYS A 169 17.56 25.16 -10.99
C LYS A 169 16.49 24.55 -10.09
N ALA A 170 16.84 24.12 -8.86
CA ALA A 170 15.86 23.50 -7.98
C ALA A 170 14.76 24.49 -7.60
N ALA A 171 13.53 24.07 -7.72
CA ALA A 171 12.40 24.81 -7.18
C ALA A 171 12.58 24.89 -5.65
N ARG A 172 12.27 26.05 -5.05
CA ARG A 172 12.38 26.27 -3.61
C ARG A 172 13.81 26.08 -3.04
N ARG A 173 14.82 26.37 -3.82
CA ARG A 173 16.23 26.19 -3.46
C ARG A 173 16.59 26.82 -2.10
N THR A 174 16.11 28.03 -1.84
CA THR A 174 16.37 28.74 -0.57
C THR A 174 15.83 27.98 0.64
N GLU A 175 14.64 27.42 0.51
CA GLU A 175 14.00 26.66 1.58
C GLU A 175 14.72 25.33 1.81
N LEU A 176 15.17 24.66 0.73
CA LEU A 176 15.98 23.44 0.82
C LEU A 176 17.32 23.73 1.53
N PHE A 177 17.98 24.83 1.22
CA PHE A 177 19.19 25.22 1.92
C PHE A 177 18.97 25.46 3.41
N GLN A 178 17.87 26.13 3.77
CA GLN A 178 17.54 26.36 5.17
C GLN A 178 17.27 25.05 5.89
N LEU A 179 16.46 24.17 5.30
CA LEU A 179 16.17 22.85 5.84
C LEU A 179 17.44 22.01 6.07
N LEU A 180 18.35 21.98 5.09
CA LEU A 180 19.60 21.25 5.22
C LEU A 180 20.50 21.81 6.34
N LYS A 181 20.55 23.13 6.51
CA LYS A 181 21.24 23.77 7.62
C LYS A 181 20.63 23.40 8.96
N ASP A 182 19.31 23.46 9.06
CA ASP A 182 18.58 23.12 10.28
C ASP A 182 18.77 21.64 10.69
N LEU A 183 18.97 20.77 9.71
CA LEU A 183 19.31 19.38 9.90
C LEU A 183 20.80 19.12 10.17
N GLY A 184 21.65 20.13 10.10
CA GLY A 184 23.10 19.99 10.29
C GLY A 184 23.82 19.30 9.14
N ALA A 185 23.23 19.23 7.96
CA ALA A 185 23.82 18.60 6.80
C ALA A 185 24.96 19.44 6.21
N SER A 186 26.00 18.76 5.74
CA SER A 186 27.08 19.43 4.95
C SER A 186 26.55 19.82 3.58
N ILE A 187 26.68 21.07 3.19
CA ILE A 187 26.17 21.61 1.94
C ILE A 187 27.32 21.96 1.01
N GLU A 188 27.30 21.41 -0.20
CA GLU A 188 28.24 21.77 -1.25
C GLU A 188 27.70 22.96 -2.06
N THR A 189 28.48 24.04 -2.20
CA THR A 189 28.05 25.29 -2.85
C THR A 189 28.72 25.52 -4.22
N THR A 190 29.39 24.51 -4.74
CA THR A 190 30.08 24.57 -6.04
C THR A 190 29.08 24.68 -7.22
N SER A 191 29.60 25.11 -8.38
CA SER A 191 28.78 25.23 -9.61
C SER A 191 28.25 23.90 -10.16
N ALA A 192 28.92 22.81 -9.81
CA ALA A 192 28.51 21.43 -10.16
C ALA A 192 28.80 20.52 -8.96
N PRO A 193 28.04 19.42 -8.79
CA PRO A 193 28.24 18.50 -7.68
C PRO A 193 29.57 17.77 -7.80
N SER A 194 30.21 17.50 -6.67
CA SER A 194 31.34 16.56 -6.61
C SER A 194 30.85 15.13 -6.89
N ALA A 195 31.79 14.21 -7.16
CA ALA A 195 31.46 12.81 -7.47
C ALA A 195 30.79 12.08 -6.29
N THR A 196 30.93 12.58 -5.08
CA THR A 196 30.37 11.99 -3.86
C THR A 196 29.14 12.72 -3.32
N ALA A 197 28.78 13.88 -3.88
CA ALA A 197 27.66 14.67 -3.39
C ALA A 197 26.31 13.98 -3.62
N LEU A 198 25.42 14.08 -2.64
CA LEU A 198 24.01 13.80 -2.82
C LEU A 198 23.37 14.95 -3.60
N ILE A 199 22.63 14.66 -4.65
CA ILE A 199 22.05 15.68 -5.55
C ILE A 199 20.56 15.86 -5.23
N LEU A 200 20.15 17.10 -4.98
CA LEU A 200 18.76 17.53 -4.82
C LEU A 200 18.35 18.56 -5.88
#